data_d7ded9e1973d1289accc639732e0c633
#
_entry.id   d7ded9e1973d1289accc639732e0c633
#
_cell.length_a   1.000
_cell.length_b   1.000
_cell.length_c   1.000
_cell.angle_alpha   90.00
_cell.angle_beta   90.00
_cell.angle_gamma   90.00
#
_symmetry.space_group_name_H-M   'P 1'
#
loop_
_entity.id
_entity.type
_entity.pdbx_description
1 polymer ?
#
loop_
_entity_poly.entity_id
_entity_poly.type
_entity_poly.pdbx_seq_one_letter_code
_entity_poly.pdbx_strand_id
1 'polypeptide(L)'
;MIIILALLSFLILVTLFLTSHKRRRLVRWHLRHIRAMSYQQWLDLLLGLIQLGLVLVCLLFSDALALDGLLAFLGRVSFGWQIICYVLLYSIALVELTLLVLVLLFDLMLKKDSRLLLGKMTWLAFKSDRAAVSFLLLSLVTLVDAFCYLGLCLFLGKDSVAGLTIVVLGYALVKACRYSGWLQQLLAICLFGVIGVWCVTAALLYGWLIGLFLLTLTYLLISFKEQH
;
A
#
# COMPACT_ATOMS: atom_id res chain seq x y z
N MET A 1 13.10 10.55 12.13
CA MET A 1 12.37 9.43 12.76
C MET A 1 11.03 9.83 13.38
N ILE A 2 10.99 10.87 14.22
CA ILE A 2 9.74 11.37 14.86
C ILE A 2 8.68 11.74 13.81
N ILE A 3 9.05 12.41 12.74
CA ILE A 3 8.14 12.83 11.65
C ILE A 3 7.49 11.61 10.99
N ILE A 4 8.26 10.56 10.70
CA ILE A 4 7.72 9.32 10.10
C ILE A 4 6.70 8.67 11.03
N LEU A 5 7.04 8.54 12.31
CA LEU A 5 6.15 7.97 13.32
C LEU A 5 4.85 8.78 13.45
N ALA A 6 4.94 10.10 13.50
CA ALA A 6 3.78 10.98 13.56
C ALA A 6 2.89 10.82 12.32
N LEU A 7 3.49 10.79 11.12
CA LEU A 7 2.81 10.64 9.83
C LEU A 7 2.07 9.29 9.76
N LEU A 8 2.78 8.20 10.05
CA LEU A 8 2.21 6.85 10.02
C LEU A 8 1.15 6.66 11.10
N SER A 9 1.37 7.15 12.31
CA SER A 9 0.38 7.10 13.41
C SER A 9 -0.89 7.85 13.03
N PHE A 10 -0.77 9.03 12.42
CA PHE A 10 -1.91 9.79 11.93
C PHE A 10 -2.68 9.02 10.86
N LEU A 11 -2.01 8.43 9.87
CA LEU A 11 -2.64 7.60 8.84
C LEU A 11 -3.35 6.38 9.43
N ILE A 12 -2.75 5.70 10.39
CA ILE A 12 -3.36 4.57 11.09
C ILE A 12 -4.62 5.02 11.83
N LEU A 13 -4.54 6.11 12.59
CA LEU A 13 -5.70 6.65 13.33
C LEU A 13 -6.84 7.06 12.41
N VAL A 14 -6.54 7.74 11.30
CA VAL A 14 -7.54 8.11 10.30
C VAL A 14 -8.18 6.88 9.68
N THR A 15 -7.38 5.88 9.30
CA THR A 15 -7.89 4.63 8.73
C THR A 15 -8.79 3.89 9.72
N LEU A 16 -8.37 3.76 10.97
CA LEU A 16 -9.17 3.15 12.03
C LEU A 16 -10.47 3.91 12.27
N PHE A 17 -10.44 5.24 12.27
CA PHE A 17 -11.63 6.07 12.43
C PHE A 17 -12.63 5.85 11.30
N LEU A 18 -12.15 5.82 10.04
CA LEU A 18 -12.98 5.62 8.86
C LEU A 18 -13.55 4.20 8.77
N THR A 19 -12.84 3.18 9.30
CA THR A 19 -13.26 1.77 9.28
C THR A 19 -14.06 1.34 10.50
N SER A 20 -14.10 2.14 11.57
CA SER A 20 -14.77 1.82 12.85
C SER A 20 -16.31 1.75 12.75
N HIS A 21 -16.98 1.44 13.88
CA HIS A 21 -18.45 1.36 13.98
C HIS A 21 -19.22 2.62 13.53
N LYS A 22 -18.60 3.79 13.48
CA LYS A 22 -19.17 5.01 12.88
C LYS A 22 -19.38 4.90 11.37
N ARG A 23 -18.79 3.88 10.76
CA ARG A 23 -18.94 3.52 9.35
C ARG A 23 -20.41 3.49 8.87
N ARG A 24 -21.36 3.03 9.69
CA ARG A 24 -22.78 2.97 9.30
C ARG A 24 -23.36 4.35 8.94
N ARG A 25 -22.91 5.42 9.57
CA ARG A 25 -23.37 6.78 9.26
C ARG A 25 -22.70 7.29 7.97
N LEU A 26 -21.39 7.05 7.81
CA LEU A 26 -20.64 7.42 6.62
C LEU A 26 -21.12 6.65 5.39
N VAL A 27 -21.35 5.34 5.50
CA VAL A 27 -21.92 4.51 4.42
C VAL A 27 -23.29 5.03 4.00
N ARG A 28 -24.19 5.35 4.96
CA ARG A 28 -25.51 5.92 4.65
C ARG A 28 -25.41 7.29 3.99
N TRP A 29 -24.48 8.13 4.43
CA TRP A 29 -24.23 9.42 3.80
C TRP A 29 -23.71 9.24 2.36
N HIS A 30 -22.74 8.37 2.17
CA HIS A 30 -22.19 8.04 0.86
C HIS A 30 -23.26 7.53 -0.11
N LEU A 31 -24.08 6.55 0.31
CA LEU A 31 -25.16 5.99 -0.52
C LEU A 31 -26.20 7.02 -0.93
N ARG A 32 -26.40 8.09 -0.14
CA ARG A 32 -27.34 9.18 -0.47
C ARG A 32 -26.76 10.16 -1.47
N HIS A 33 -25.44 10.45 -1.41
CA HIS A 33 -24.83 11.55 -2.15
C HIS A 33 -23.94 11.10 -3.30
N ILE A 34 -23.34 9.93 -3.21
CA ILE A 34 -22.35 9.44 -4.17
C ILE A 34 -22.80 8.09 -4.73
N ARG A 35 -23.51 8.10 -5.85
CA ARG A 35 -23.98 6.87 -6.50
C ARG A 35 -22.98 6.29 -7.52
N ALA A 36 -21.99 7.07 -7.93
CA ALA A 36 -21.06 6.69 -9.00
C ALA A 36 -19.94 5.72 -8.58
N MET A 37 -19.68 5.59 -7.28
CA MET A 37 -18.56 4.80 -6.74
C MET A 37 -19.01 3.97 -5.55
N SER A 38 -18.39 2.79 -5.37
CA SER A 38 -18.58 2.00 -4.16
C SER A 38 -17.99 2.73 -2.94
N TYR A 39 -18.49 2.41 -1.73
CA TYR A 39 -17.96 3.03 -0.50
C TYR A 39 -16.47 2.75 -0.32
N GLN A 40 -15.99 1.58 -0.69
CA GLN A 40 -14.56 1.23 -0.58
C GLN A 40 -13.69 2.05 -1.56
N GLN A 41 -14.15 2.24 -2.80
CA GLN A 41 -13.46 3.12 -3.76
C GLN A 41 -13.38 4.57 -3.27
N TRP A 42 -14.47 5.07 -2.70
CA TRP A 42 -14.49 6.42 -2.12
C TRP A 42 -13.53 6.54 -0.93
N LEU A 43 -13.46 5.50 -0.10
CA LEU A 43 -12.54 5.44 1.04
C LEU A 43 -11.07 5.42 0.59
N ASP A 44 -10.76 4.68 -0.48
CA ASP A 44 -9.41 4.65 -1.06
C ASP A 44 -9.02 6.00 -1.64
N LEU A 45 -9.95 6.67 -2.33
CA LEU A 45 -9.74 8.04 -2.82
C LEU A 45 -9.51 9.03 -1.67
N LEU A 46 -10.33 8.97 -0.64
CA LEU A 46 -10.21 9.86 0.51
C LEU A 46 -8.87 9.67 1.24
N LEU A 47 -8.48 8.41 1.48
CA LEU A 47 -7.19 8.08 2.08
C LEU A 47 -6.03 8.55 1.19
N GLY A 48 -6.14 8.35 -0.13
CA GLY A 48 -5.16 8.84 -1.08
C GLY A 48 -5.02 10.38 -1.06
N LEU A 49 -6.14 11.10 -0.99
CA LEU A 49 -6.12 12.56 -0.87
C LEU A 49 -5.49 13.03 0.45
N ILE A 50 -5.77 12.33 1.56
CA ILE A 50 -5.14 12.64 2.86
C ILE A 50 -3.64 12.37 2.80
N GLN A 51 -3.20 11.26 2.21
CA GLN A 51 -1.78 10.95 2.01
C GLN A 51 -1.09 12.02 1.16
N LEU A 52 -1.71 12.40 0.04
CA LEU A 52 -1.19 13.46 -0.83
C LEU A 52 -1.10 14.79 -0.08
N GLY A 53 -2.13 15.17 0.67
CA GLY A 53 -2.14 16.36 1.50
C GLY A 53 -1.01 16.37 2.53
N LEU A 54 -0.77 15.23 3.20
CA LEU A 54 0.35 15.09 4.13
C LEU A 54 1.71 15.23 3.46
N VAL A 55 1.89 14.62 2.28
CA VAL A 55 3.13 14.77 1.49
C VAL A 55 3.33 16.25 1.14
N LEU A 56 2.30 16.94 0.64
CA LEU A 56 2.38 18.36 0.30
C LEU A 56 2.71 19.22 1.54
N VAL A 57 2.08 18.96 2.68
CA VAL A 57 2.40 19.66 3.92
C VAL A 57 3.86 19.44 4.31
N CYS A 58 4.34 18.20 4.29
CA CYS A 58 5.74 17.92 4.59
C CYS A 58 6.71 18.63 3.63
N LEU A 59 6.37 18.70 2.35
CA LEU A 59 7.18 19.42 1.35
C LEU A 59 7.20 20.93 1.58
N LEU A 60 6.05 21.53 1.94
CA LEU A 60 5.93 22.96 2.20
C LEU A 60 6.72 23.39 3.45
N PHE A 61 6.82 22.50 4.45
CA PHE A 61 7.56 22.76 5.69
C PHE A 61 8.99 22.21 5.68
N SER A 62 9.44 21.63 4.57
CA SER A 62 10.83 21.15 4.43
C SER A 62 11.75 22.29 3.99
N ASP A 63 12.97 22.29 4.51
CA ASP A 63 14.01 23.19 4.07
C ASP A 63 14.41 22.90 2.60
N ALA A 64 14.90 23.91 1.88
CA ALA A 64 15.34 23.76 0.48
C ALA A 64 16.34 22.62 0.28
N LEU A 65 17.29 22.45 1.20
CA LEU A 65 18.27 21.36 1.20
C LEU A 65 17.61 19.96 1.29
N ALA A 66 16.56 19.83 2.09
CA ALA A 66 15.82 18.58 2.22
C ALA A 66 14.99 18.28 0.96
N LEU A 67 14.47 19.31 0.32
CA LEU A 67 13.74 19.20 -0.95
C LEU A 67 14.67 18.76 -2.08
N ASP A 68 15.85 19.35 -2.21
CA ASP A 68 16.86 18.98 -3.20
C ASP A 68 17.33 17.53 -2.98
N GLY A 69 17.53 17.14 -1.72
CA GLY A 69 17.86 15.76 -1.36
C GLY A 69 16.76 14.76 -1.73
N LEU A 70 15.49 15.12 -1.51
CA LEU A 70 14.35 14.29 -1.92
C LEU A 70 14.25 14.18 -3.44
N LEU A 71 14.39 15.30 -4.17
CA LEU A 71 14.37 15.30 -5.63
C LEU A 71 15.52 14.47 -6.22
N ALA A 72 16.72 14.57 -5.66
CA ALA A 72 17.85 13.75 -6.04
C ALA A 72 17.60 12.25 -5.76
N PHE A 73 16.94 11.93 -4.64
CA PHE A 73 16.54 10.55 -4.32
C PHE A 73 15.50 10.01 -5.30
N LEU A 74 14.48 10.80 -5.64
CA LEU A 74 13.44 10.44 -6.60
C LEU A 74 13.99 10.36 -8.04
N GLY A 75 14.94 11.21 -8.39
CA GLY A 75 15.60 11.22 -9.71
C GLY A 75 16.65 10.14 -9.91
N ARG A 76 17.03 9.41 -8.85
CA ARG A 76 18.01 8.32 -8.95
C ARG A 76 17.36 7.12 -9.65
N VAL A 77 17.79 6.85 -10.88
CA VAL A 77 17.26 5.76 -11.69
C VAL A 77 18.42 4.92 -12.21
N SER A 78 18.44 3.64 -11.85
CA SER A 78 19.26 2.64 -12.52
C SER A 78 18.34 1.80 -13.42
N PHE A 79 18.28 2.13 -14.71
CA PHE A 79 17.37 1.48 -15.63
C PHE A 79 18.15 0.49 -16.51
N GLY A 80 17.74 -0.78 -16.53
CA GLY A 80 18.28 -1.79 -17.43
C GLY A 80 17.22 -2.88 -17.65
N TRP A 81 17.08 -3.37 -18.88
CA TRP A 81 16.16 -4.46 -19.21
C TRP A 81 16.36 -5.70 -18.33
N GLN A 82 17.59 -6.01 -17.99
CA GLN A 82 17.93 -7.11 -17.08
C GLN A 82 17.31 -6.91 -15.71
N ILE A 83 17.37 -5.68 -15.15
CA ILE A 83 16.79 -5.34 -13.86
C ILE A 83 15.27 -5.52 -13.91
N ILE A 84 14.61 -5.05 -14.96
CA ILE A 84 13.16 -5.20 -15.14
C ILE A 84 12.77 -6.67 -15.19
N CYS A 85 13.46 -7.50 -15.97
CA CYS A 85 13.19 -8.94 -16.04
C CYS A 85 13.40 -9.64 -14.69
N TYR A 86 14.49 -9.33 -13.98
CA TYR A 86 14.74 -9.87 -12.64
C TYR A 86 13.65 -9.47 -11.66
N VAL A 87 13.29 -8.19 -11.65
CA VAL A 87 12.25 -7.63 -10.78
C VAL A 87 10.89 -8.28 -11.05
N LEU A 88 10.53 -8.48 -12.33
CA LEU A 88 9.30 -9.16 -12.74
C LEU A 88 9.26 -10.61 -12.27
N LEU A 89 10.26 -11.40 -12.64
CA LEU A 89 10.33 -12.83 -12.28
C LEU A 89 10.35 -13.04 -10.78
N TYR A 90 11.15 -12.24 -10.08
CA TYR A 90 11.30 -12.36 -8.64
C TYR A 90 10.05 -11.91 -7.89
N SER A 91 9.33 -10.87 -8.37
CA SER A 91 8.09 -10.42 -7.74
C SER A 91 6.97 -11.45 -7.89
N ILE A 92 6.84 -12.10 -9.04
CA ILE A 92 5.85 -13.17 -9.24
C ILE A 92 6.16 -14.33 -8.31
N ALA A 93 7.41 -14.81 -8.30
CA ALA A 93 7.84 -15.91 -7.44
C ALA A 93 7.63 -15.61 -5.96
N LEU A 94 7.91 -14.39 -5.53
CA LEU A 94 7.80 -13.99 -4.12
C LEU A 94 6.34 -13.84 -3.68
N VAL A 95 5.46 -13.30 -4.52
CA VAL A 95 4.02 -13.23 -4.24
C VAL A 95 3.42 -14.64 -4.16
N GLU A 96 3.73 -15.53 -5.10
CA GLU A 96 3.24 -16.90 -5.10
C GLU A 96 3.77 -17.68 -3.88
N LEU A 97 5.06 -17.56 -3.56
CA LEU A 97 5.66 -18.19 -2.38
C LEU A 97 5.03 -17.66 -1.09
N THR A 98 4.83 -16.36 -0.99
CA THR A 98 4.22 -15.75 0.20
C THR A 98 2.77 -16.20 0.38
N LEU A 99 1.99 -16.25 -0.69
CA LEU A 99 0.62 -16.77 -0.65
C LEU A 99 0.60 -18.24 -0.25
N LEU A 100 1.50 -19.06 -0.80
CA LEU A 100 1.62 -20.48 -0.46
C LEU A 100 1.97 -20.67 1.01
N VAL A 101 2.97 -19.94 1.53
CA VAL A 101 3.37 -20.00 2.94
C VAL A 101 2.23 -19.53 3.85
N LEU A 102 1.52 -18.44 3.48
CA LEU A 102 0.37 -17.96 4.24
C LEU A 102 -0.77 -18.98 4.27
N VAL A 103 -1.08 -19.61 3.12
CA VAL A 103 -2.10 -20.66 3.03
C VAL A 103 -1.71 -21.84 3.93
N LEU A 104 -0.48 -22.32 3.85
CA LEU A 104 0.01 -23.43 4.69
C LEU A 104 -0.04 -23.07 6.18
N LEU A 105 0.37 -21.87 6.58
CA LEU A 105 0.31 -21.43 7.97
C LEU A 105 -1.12 -21.38 8.49
N PHE A 106 -2.06 -20.86 7.72
CA PHE A 106 -3.46 -20.77 8.13
C PHE A 106 -4.14 -22.15 8.17
N ASP A 107 -3.94 -22.98 7.17
CA ASP A 107 -4.57 -24.29 7.11
C ASP A 107 -3.94 -25.27 8.12
N LEU A 108 -2.60 -25.27 8.27
CA LEU A 108 -1.91 -26.19 9.18
C LEU A 108 -1.90 -25.72 10.64
N MET A 109 -1.58 -24.44 10.89
CA MET A 109 -1.44 -23.95 12.27
C MET A 109 -2.77 -23.50 12.87
N LEU A 110 -3.59 -22.77 12.11
CA LEU A 110 -4.84 -22.23 12.62
C LEU A 110 -6.04 -23.12 12.34
N LYS A 111 -5.87 -24.21 11.57
CA LYS A 111 -6.94 -25.14 11.16
C LYS A 111 -8.16 -24.39 10.61
N LYS A 112 -7.94 -23.29 9.91
CA LYS A 112 -8.98 -22.47 9.29
C LYS A 112 -8.75 -22.46 7.80
N ASP A 113 -9.82 -22.67 7.05
CA ASP A 113 -9.80 -22.68 5.59
C ASP A 113 -9.38 -21.27 5.10
N SER A 114 -8.13 -21.20 4.62
CA SER A 114 -7.54 -19.97 4.09
C SER A 114 -8.28 -19.46 2.85
N ARG A 115 -8.86 -20.38 2.07
CA ARG A 115 -9.64 -20.02 0.86
C ARG A 115 -10.89 -19.23 1.22
N LEU A 116 -11.59 -19.63 2.30
CA LEU A 116 -12.77 -18.92 2.81
C LEU A 116 -12.39 -17.54 3.38
N LEU A 117 -11.21 -17.41 3.99
CA LEU A 117 -10.72 -16.13 4.51
C LEU A 117 -10.31 -15.20 3.36
N LEU A 118 -9.56 -15.70 2.39
CA LEU A 118 -9.12 -14.95 1.21
C LEU A 118 -10.31 -14.53 0.33
N GLY A 119 -11.30 -15.41 0.13
CA GLY A 119 -12.48 -15.11 -0.67
C GLY A 119 -13.40 -14.04 -0.07
N LYS A 120 -13.32 -13.79 1.26
CA LYS A 120 -14.05 -12.73 1.95
C LYS A 120 -13.29 -11.39 2.01
N MET A 121 -12.03 -11.37 1.58
CA MET A 121 -11.20 -10.18 1.61
C MET A 121 -11.22 -9.51 0.24
N THR A 122 -11.73 -8.30 0.17
CA THR A 122 -11.48 -7.40 -0.96
C THR A 122 -10.13 -6.72 -0.73
N TRP A 123 -9.11 -7.19 -1.41
CA TRP A 123 -7.73 -6.69 -1.27
C TRP A 123 -7.59 -5.27 -1.77
N LEU A 124 -8.23 -4.98 -2.91
CA LEU A 124 -8.22 -3.68 -3.55
C LEU A 124 -9.64 -3.42 -4.10
N ALA A 125 -10.25 -2.33 -3.70
CA ALA A 125 -11.62 -1.99 -4.08
C ALA A 125 -11.71 -1.40 -5.51
N PHE A 126 -10.95 -1.95 -6.46
CA PHE A 126 -10.89 -1.42 -7.83
C PHE A 126 -11.95 -1.98 -8.76
N LYS A 127 -12.81 -2.86 -8.26
CA LYS A 127 -13.86 -3.46 -9.08
C LYS A 127 -14.92 -2.40 -9.42
N SER A 128 -14.82 -1.84 -10.59
CA SER A 128 -15.84 -0.97 -11.19
C SER A 128 -16.37 -1.65 -12.44
N ASP A 129 -17.64 -1.44 -12.76
CA ASP A 129 -18.24 -1.91 -14.01
C ASP A 129 -17.57 -1.31 -15.26
N ARG A 130 -16.75 -0.28 -15.08
CA ARG A 130 -15.95 0.37 -16.12
C ARG A 130 -14.46 0.09 -15.89
N ALA A 131 -13.86 -0.72 -16.76
CA ALA A 131 -12.45 -1.08 -16.71
C ALA A 131 -11.50 0.16 -16.66
N ALA A 132 -11.82 1.21 -17.41
CA ALA A 132 -11.04 2.45 -17.42
C ALA A 132 -11.03 3.15 -16.04
N VAL A 133 -12.15 3.18 -15.32
CA VAL A 133 -12.24 3.78 -13.99
C VAL A 133 -11.45 2.96 -12.98
N SER A 134 -11.52 1.64 -13.06
CA SER A 134 -10.74 0.74 -12.20
C SER A 134 -9.23 0.93 -12.42
N PHE A 135 -8.79 1.04 -13.65
CA PHE A 135 -7.38 1.27 -13.99
C PHE A 135 -6.88 2.64 -13.50
N LEU A 136 -7.67 3.70 -13.69
CA LEU A 136 -7.34 5.04 -13.20
C LEU A 136 -7.23 5.07 -11.67
N LEU A 137 -8.17 4.47 -10.97
CA LEU A 137 -8.13 4.37 -9.50
C LEU A 137 -6.92 3.58 -9.02
N LEU A 138 -6.63 2.44 -9.65
CA LEU A 138 -5.44 1.64 -9.35
C LEU A 138 -4.18 2.47 -9.50
N SER A 139 -4.02 3.12 -10.66
CA SER A 139 -2.84 3.94 -10.95
C SER A 139 -2.69 5.09 -9.96
N LEU A 140 -3.77 5.77 -9.63
CA LEU A 140 -3.76 6.90 -8.70
C LEU A 140 -3.39 6.44 -7.28
N VAL A 141 -4.02 5.38 -6.77
CA VAL A 141 -3.71 4.85 -5.43
C VAL A 141 -2.28 4.34 -5.36
N THR A 142 -1.80 3.64 -6.39
CA THR A 142 -0.42 3.15 -6.43
C THR A 142 0.59 4.29 -6.44
N LEU A 143 0.33 5.32 -7.22
CA LEU A 143 1.19 6.48 -7.33
C LEU A 143 1.26 7.25 -6.00
N VAL A 144 0.12 7.45 -5.35
CA VAL A 144 0.06 8.12 -4.05
C VAL A 144 0.74 7.30 -2.95
N ASP A 145 0.51 5.99 -2.91
CA ASP A 145 1.20 5.08 -1.99
C ASP A 145 2.72 5.12 -2.21
N ALA A 146 3.17 5.07 -3.47
CA ALA A 146 4.59 5.13 -3.79
C ALA A 146 5.21 6.47 -3.38
N PHE A 147 4.55 7.60 -3.62
CA PHE A 147 5.04 8.90 -3.17
C PHE A 147 5.11 9.01 -1.65
N CYS A 148 4.07 8.55 -0.95
CA CYS A 148 4.00 8.64 0.50
C CYS A 148 5.02 7.70 1.16
N TYR A 149 5.00 6.40 0.83
CA TYR A 149 5.81 5.40 1.54
C TYR A 149 7.21 5.24 0.94
N LEU A 150 7.33 5.05 -0.38
CA LEU A 150 8.62 4.83 -1.04
C LEU A 150 9.35 6.14 -1.38
N GLY A 151 8.64 7.24 -1.50
CA GLY A 151 9.23 8.57 -1.66
C GLY A 151 9.57 9.18 -0.30
N LEU A 152 8.58 9.82 0.32
CA LEU A 152 8.78 10.64 1.50
C LEU A 152 9.23 9.83 2.74
N CYS A 153 8.47 8.79 3.13
CA CYS A 153 8.79 8.03 4.34
C CYS A 153 10.12 7.29 4.22
N LEU A 154 10.40 6.70 3.05
CA LEU A 154 11.67 6.01 2.82
C LEU A 154 12.85 7.00 2.79
N PHE A 155 12.71 8.15 2.14
CA PHE A 155 13.75 9.19 2.15
C PHE A 155 14.11 9.62 3.57
N LEU A 156 13.10 9.83 4.43
CA LEU A 156 13.31 10.21 5.84
C LEU A 156 13.86 9.08 6.71
N GLY A 157 13.62 7.81 6.34
CA GLY A 157 13.99 6.63 7.11
C GLY A 157 15.21 5.86 6.62
N LYS A 158 15.74 6.18 5.43
CA LYS A 158 16.78 5.40 4.73
C LYS A 158 18.08 5.20 5.51
N ASP A 159 18.41 6.14 6.40
CA ASP A 159 19.70 6.16 7.08
C ASP A 159 19.74 5.25 8.33
N SER A 160 18.63 4.58 8.67
CA SER A 160 18.57 3.69 9.82
C SER A 160 17.70 2.45 9.56
N VAL A 161 18.16 1.29 10.03
CA VAL A 161 17.39 0.04 9.97
C VAL A 161 16.04 0.18 10.67
N ALA A 162 16.01 0.89 11.81
CA ALA A 162 14.78 1.18 12.53
C ALA A 162 13.81 2.02 11.69
N GLY A 163 14.32 3.02 10.96
CA GLY A 163 13.51 3.83 10.04
C GLY A 163 12.89 2.99 8.94
N LEU A 164 13.66 2.12 8.30
CA LEU A 164 13.18 1.21 7.25
C LEU A 164 12.10 0.26 7.78
N THR A 165 12.32 -0.32 8.96
CA THR A 165 11.35 -1.20 9.62
C THR A 165 10.05 -0.47 9.93
N ILE A 166 10.12 0.77 10.42
CA ILE A 166 8.95 1.59 10.70
C ILE A 166 8.16 1.90 9.42
N VAL A 167 8.83 2.20 8.31
CA VAL A 167 8.17 2.46 7.02
C VAL A 167 7.41 1.22 6.55
N VAL A 168 8.04 0.05 6.55
CA VAL A 168 7.42 -1.21 6.12
C VAL A 168 6.25 -1.59 7.02
N LEU A 169 6.45 -1.58 8.35
CA LEU A 169 5.40 -1.91 9.30
C LEU A 169 4.24 -0.90 9.23
N GLY A 170 4.55 0.39 9.13
CA GLY A 170 3.54 1.44 8.99
C GLY A 170 2.69 1.26 7.73
N TYR A 171 3.32 0.98 6.59
CA TYR A 171 2.62 0.65 5.36
C TYR A 171 1.68 -0.56 5.54
N ALA A 172 2.21 -1.66 6.07
CA ALA A 172 1.44 -2.88 6.29
C ALA A 172 0.27 -2.65 7.26
N LEU A 173 0.48 -1.90 8.36
CA LEU A 173 -0.55 -1.58 9.34
C LEU A 173 -1.66 -0.71 8.75
N VAL A 174 -1.33 0.35 7.99
CA VAL A 174 -2.34 1.20 7.34
C VAL A 174 -3.22 0.38 6.40
N LYS A 175 -2.63 -0.56 5.63
CA LYS A 175 -3.39 -1.46 4.76
C LYS A 175 -4.24 -2.46 5.55
N ALA A 176 -3.71 -3.02 6.64
CA ALA A 176 -4.40 -3.98 7.49
C ALA A 176 -5.58 -3.38 8.27
N CYS A 177 -5.47 -2.11 8.69
CA CYS A 177 -6.55 -1.40 9.41
C CYS A 177 -7.85 -1.27 8.61
N ARG A 178 -7.85 -1.58 7.31
CA ARG A 178 -9.05 -1.62 6.45
C ARG A 178 -9.96 -2.81 6.76
N TYR A 179 -9.42 -3.87 7.31
CA TYR A 179 -10.13 -5.12 7.57
C TYR A 179 -10.71 -5.14 8.97
N SER A 180 -11.91 -5.71 9.11
CA SER A 180 -12.64 -5.75 10.39
C SER A 180 -12.30 -6.96 11.25
N GLY A 181 -11.78 -8.03 10.65
CA GLY A 181 -11.45 -9.27 11.36
C GLY A 181 -9.98 -9.35 11.72
N TRP A 182 -9.65 -9.74 12.96
CA TRP A 182 -8.27 -9.86 13.43
C TRP A 182 -7.42 -10.82 12.58
N LEU A 183 -7.98 -11.94 12.11
CA LEU A 183 -7.32 -12.88 11.20
C LEU A 183 -7.04 -12.25 9.85
N GLN A 184 -8.01 -11.48 9.31
CA GLN A 184 -7.84 -10.75 8.06
C GLN A 184 -6.78 -9.66 8.19
N GLN A 185 -6.77 -8.95 9.32
CA GLN A 185 -5.73 -7.95 9.62
C GLN A 185 -4.35 -8.58 9.69
N LEU A 186 -4.19 -9.72 10.38
CA LEU A 186 -2.93 -10.43 10.49
C LEU A 186 -2.43 -10.89 9.11
N LEU A 187 -3.31 -11.47 8.31
CA LEU A 187 -3.00 -11.91 6.94
C LEU A 187 -2.59 -10.71 6.07
N ALA A 188 -3.30 -9.59 6.19
CA ALA A 188 -2.98 -8.35 5.48
C ALA A 188 -1.62 -7.77 5.93
N ILE A 189 -1.30 -7.78 7.23
CA ILE A 189 0.01 -7.35 7.74
C ILE A 189 1.13 -8.18 7.13
N CYS A 190 0.97 -9.50 7.10
CA CYS A 190 1.97 -10.39 6.52
C CYS A 190 2.15 -10.10 5.02
N LEU A 191 1.07 -10.06 4.25
CA LEU A 191 1.14 -9.85 2.81
C LEU A 191 1.72 -8.46 2.45
N PHE A 192 1.14 -7.40 3.00
CA PHE A 192 1.61 -6.05 2.72
C PHE A 192 2.98 -5.75 3.36
N GLY A 193 3.33 -6.45 4.44
CA GLY A 193 4.67 -6.42 5.01
C GLY A 193 5.73 -6.95 4.04
N VAL A 194 5.48 -8.11 3.43
CA VAL A 194 6.39 -8.68 2.41
C VAL A 194 6.48 -7.78 1.18
N ILE A 195 5.34 -7.29 0.67
CA ILE A 195 5.33 -6.33 -0.45
C ILE A 195 6.12 -5.07 -0.08
N GLY A 196 5.92 -4.55 1.13
CA GLY A 196 6.63 -3.37 1.63
C GLY A 196 8.14 -3.57 1.70
N VAL A 197 8.61 -4.68 2.29
CA VAL A 197 10.05 -5.02 2.33
C VAL A 197 10.61 -5.05 0.92
N TRP A 198 9.92 -5.71 0.01
CA TRP A 198 10.37 -5.89 -1.36
C TRP A 198 10.45 -4.56 -2.13
N CYS A 199 9.39 -3.75 -2.06
CA CYS A 199 9.35 -2.44 -2.72
C CYS A 199 10.39 -1.47 -2.13
N VAL A 200 10.58 -1.47 -0.81
CA VAL A 200 11.59 -0.65 -0.13
C VAL A 200 13.01 -1.06 -0.56
N THR A 201 13.30 -2.37 -0.57
CA THR A 201 14.61 -2.90 -0.99
C THR A 201 14.91 -2.54 -2.44
N ALA A 202 13.93 -2.73 -3.33
CA ALA A 202 14.09 -2.37 -4.73
C ALA A 202 14.28 -0.86 -4.94
N ALA A 203 13.54 -0.02 -4.20
CA ALA A 203 13.67 1.43 -4.27
C ALA A 203 15.05 1.92 -3.77
N LEU A 204 15.62 1.27 -2.76
CA LEU A 204 16.95 1.59 -2.24
C LEU A 204 18.06 1.17 -3.19
N LEU A 205 17.97 -0.04 -3.77
CA LEU A 205 19.01 -0.61 -4.61
C LEU A 205 19.00 -0.03 -6.03
N TYR A 206 17.82 0.08 -6.63
CA TYR A 206 17.65 0.40 -8.06
C TYR A 206 17.00 1.75 -8.33
N GLY A 207 16.50 2.41 -7.29
CA GLY A 207 15.85 3.71 -7.38
C GLY A 207 14.32 3.63 -7.22
N TRP A 208 13.74 4.77 -6.87
CA TRP A 208 12.33 4.92 -6.54
C TRP A 208 11.37 4.45 -7.65
N LEU A 209 11.71 4.68 -8.93
CA LEU A 209 10.89 4.26 -10.06
C LEU A 209 10.75 2.74 -10.15
N ILE A 210 11.78 1.99 -9.79
CA ILE A 210 11.71 0.51 -9.76
C ILE A 210 10.81 0.05 -8.61
N GLY A 211 10.87 0.70 -7.45
CA GLY A 211 9.94 0.46 -6.35
C GLY A 211 8.48 0.74 -6.73
N LEU A 212 8.22 1.86 -7.43
CA LEU A 212 6.90 2.20 -7.97
C LEU A 212 6.40 1.14 -8.97
N PHE A 213 7.27 0.73 -9.91
CA PHE A 213 6.94 -0.31 -10.89
C PHE A 213 6.56 -1.63 -10.22
N LEU A 214 7.33 -2.06 -9.23
CA LEU A 214 7.05 -3.25 -8.42
C LEU A 214 5.72 -3.15 -7.67
N LEU A 215 5.45 -2.02 -7.04
CA LEU A 215 4.20 -1.79 -6.32
C LEU A 215 3.01 -1.84 -7.28
N THR A 216 3.14 -1.23 -8.46
CA THR A 216 2.10 -1.25 -9.50
C THR A 216 1.84 -2.67 -9.98
N LEU A 217 2.91 -3.43 -10.25
CA LEU A 217 2.80 -4.81 -10.70
C LEU A 217 2.11 -5.70 -9.66
N THR A 218 2.52 -5.59 -8.38
CA THR A 218 1.92 -6.38 -7.30
C THR A 218 0.45 -6.05 -7.12
N TYR A 219 0.05 -4.78 -7.21
CA TYR A 219 -1.34 -4.37 -7.14
C TYR A 219 -2.15 -4.87 -8.33
N LEU A 220 -1.58 -4.84 -9.56
CA LEU A 220 -2.20 -5.43 -10.73
C LEU A 220 -2.42 -6.94 -10.56
N LEU A 221 -1.40 -7.68 -10.13
CA LEU A 221 -1.50 -9.12 -9.92
C LEU A 221 -2.58 -9.48 -8.88
N ILE A 222 -2.66 -8.74 -7.78
CA ILE A 222 -3.71 -8.93 -6.77
C ILE A 222 -5.08 -8.64 -7.37
N SER A 223 -5.23 -7.56 -8.15
CA SER A 223 -6.52 -7.20 -8.75
C SER A 223 -6.99 -8.20 -9.82
N PHE A 224 -6.08 -8.80 -10.59
CA PHE A 224 -6.41 -9.87 -11.53
C PHE A 224 -6.90 -11.14 -10.83
N LYS A 225 -6.29 -11.49 -9.70
CA LYS A 225 -6.69 -12.68 -8.92
C LYS A 225 -8.06 -12.53 -8.25
N GLU A 226 -8.54 -11.29 -8.03
CA GLU A 226 -9.89 -11.02 -7.51
C GLU A 226 -10.99 -11.13 -8.60
N GLN A 227 -10.63 -11.16 -9.89
CA GLN A 227 -11.58 -11.22 -11.00
C GLN A 227 -11.96 -12.65 -11.41
N HIS A 228 -11.19 -13.64 -10.96
CA HIS A 228 -11.40 -15.07 -11.17
C HIS A 228 -11.74 -15.79 -9.85
#